data_16284ec7328851b22506113c00e44e07
#
_entry.id   16284ec7328851b22506113c00e44e07
#
_cell.length_a   1.000
_cell.length_b   1.000
_cell.length_c   1.000
_cell.angle_alpha   90.00
_cell.angle_beta   90.00
_cell.angle_gamma   90.00
#
_symmetry.space_group_name_H-M   'P 1'
#
loop_
_entity.id
_entity.type
_entity.pdbx_description
1 polymer ?
#
loop_
_entity_poly.entity_id
_entity_poly.type
_entity_poly.pdbx_seq_one_letter_code
_entity_poly.pdbx_strand_id
1 'polypeptide(L)'
;MLKLLIEKMEHDRNNKIYVVPVFVLLLLILFMGSAFAMTATVNIPEKYSEVSAGETVYFETNVKWPENTERKDLRIEYSVQNQEGHEIAYLKVLKAIETQASFMDSINIPKSTLPGTYYLFIKISDYEDLSQDIGVSFKVGVNSEKKIFSFLWLIVGILGIIAFFVLVQVFFLFKRMAR
;
A
#
# COMPACT_ATOMS: atom_id res chain seq x y z
N MET A 1 -64.70 -41.28 16.92
CA MET A 1 -63.49 -41.45 17.74
C MET A 1 -62.22 -41.61 16.89
N LEU A 2 -62.20 -42.53 15.91
CA LEU A 2 -61.05 -42.78 15.03
C LEU A 2 -60.63 -41.56 14.16
N LYS A 3 -61.61 -40.78 13.65
CA LYS A 3 -61.40 -39.62 12.83
C LYS A 3 -60.68 -38.48 13.57
N LEU A 4 -61.00 -38.25 14.82
CA LEU A 4 -60.35 -37.29 15.72
C LEU A 4 -58.91 -37.66 16.08
N LEU A 5 -58.64 -38.95 16.17
CA LEU A 5 -57.25 -39.45 16.39
C LEU A 5 -56.37 -39.28 15.16
N ILE A 6 -56.95 -39.51 13.95
CA ILE A 6 -56.21 -39.36 12.69
C ILE A 6 -55.88 -37.87 12.45
N GLU A 7 -56.86 -36.97 12.67
CA GLU A 7 -56.72 -35.53 12.55
C GLU A 7 -55.68 -34.96 13.54
N LYS A 8 -55.66 -35.48 14.76
CA LYS A 8 -54.66 -35.14 15.79
C LYS A 8 -53.28 -35.62 15.47
N MET A 9 -53.14 -36.82 14.87
CA MET A 9 -51.83 -37.35 14.42
C MET A 9 -51.32 -36.63 13.18
N GLU A 10 -52.22 -36.19 12.30
CA GLU A 10 -51.84 -35.44 11.14
C GLU A 10 -51.37 -34.00 11.46
N HIS A 11 -52.03 -33.39 12.44
CA HIS A 11 -51.64 -32.09 12.99
C HIS A 11 -50.29 -32.12 13.71
N ASP A 12 -50.02 -33.20 14.50
CA ASP A 12 -48.75 -33.40 15.21
C ASP A 12 -47.60 -33.77 14.23
N ARG A 13 -47.90 -34.45 13.13
CA ARG A 13 -46.92 -34.76 12.08
C ARG A 13 -46.50 -33.53 11.29
N ASN A 14 -47.43 -32.64 10.98
CA ASN A 14 -47.11 -31.41 10.28
C ASN A 14 -46.25 -30.44 11.13
N ASN A 15 -46.49 -30.37 12.43
CA ASN A 15 -45.65 -29.55 13.33
C ASN A 15 -44.23 -30.11 13.42
N LYS A 16 -44.04 -31.41 13.43
CA LYS A 16 -42.69 -32.05 13.44
C LYS A 16 -41.90 -31.78 12.17
N ILE A 17 -42.57 -31.64 11.01
CA ILE A 17 -41.93 -31.38 9.73
C ILE A 17 -41.28 -29.98 9.70
N TYR A 18 -41.85 -29.02 10.39
CA TYR A 18 -41.29 -27.65 10.43
C TYR A 18 -40.27 -27.44 11.55
N VAL A 19 -40.32 -28.24 12.63
CA VAL A 19 -39.37 -28.12 13.75
C VAL A 19 -37.95 -28.47 13.33
N VAL A 20 -37.78 -29.52 12.51
CA VAL A 20 -36.45 -29.94 12.04
C VAL A 20 -35.75 -28.90 11.19
N PRO A 21 -36.36 -28.30 10.12
CA PRO A 21 -35.69 -27.27 9.33
C PRO A 21 -35.46 -25.97 10.13
N VAL A 22 -36.36 -25.58 11.04
CA VAL A 22 -36.16 -24.42 11.92
C VAL A 22 -35.00 -24.67 12.87
N PHE A 23 -34.88 -25.86 13.45
CA PHE A 23 -33.77 -26.21 14.33
C PHE A 23 -32.43 -26.27 13.56
N VAL A 24 -32.43 -26.81 12.34
CA VAL A 24 -31.24 -26.82 11.46
C VAL A 24 -30.85 -25.40 11.07
N LEU A 25 -31.81 -24.52 10.75
CA LEU A 25 -31.56 -23.12 10.44
C LEU A 25 -30.98 -22.38 11.65
N LEU A 26 -31.53 -22.60 12.84
CA LEU A 26 -31.03 -22.02 14.09
C LEU A 26 -29.62 -22.52 14.42
N LEU A 27 -29.33 -23.78 14.17
CA LEU A 27 -27.99 -24.37 14.31
C LEU A 27 -27.01 -23.77 13.30
N LEU A 28 -27.42 -23.57 12.05
CA LEU A 28 -26.62 -22.88 11.03
C LEU A 28 -26.31 -21.43 11.41
N ILE A 29 -27.26 -20.71 11.99
CA ILE A 29 -27.06 -19.33 12.48
C ILE A 29 -26.11 -19.30 13.69
N LEU A 30 -26.20 -20.30 14.59
CA LEU A 30 -25.29 -20.43 15.73
C LEU A 30 -23.85 -20.79 15.31
N PHE A 31 -23.69 -21.52 14.20
CA PHE A 31 -22.37 -21.83 13.61
C PHE A 31 -21.84 -20.73 12.69
N MET A 32 -22.61 -19.70 12.34
CA MET A 32 -22.10 -18.47 11.76
C MET A 32 -21.36 -17.64 12.84
N GLY A 33 -20.41 -18.28 13.53
CA GLY A 33 -19.48 -17.62 14.43
C GLY A 33 -18.77 -16.51 13.67
N SER A 34 -18.79 -15.31 14.20
CA SER A 34 -18.03 -14.17 13.69
C SER A 34 -16.56 -14.58 13.64
N ALA A 35 -16.05 -14.86 12.47
CA ALA A 35 -14.61 -15.04 12.28
C ALA A 35 -13.98 -13.64 12.49
N PHE A 36 -13.61 -13.33 13.71
CA PHE A 36 -12.82 -12.15 14.04
C PHE A 36 -11.39 -12.43 13.60
N ALA A 37 -11.09 -12.07 12.38
CA ALA A 37 -9.75 -12.21 11.84
C ALA A 37 -8.94 -10.95 12.15
N MET A 38 -7.67 -11.12 12.47
CA MET A 38 -6.71 -10.03 12.43
C MET A 38 -6.70 -9.45 11.00
N THR A 39 -6.70 -8.13 10.87
CA THR A 39 -6.61 -7.44 9.59
C THR A 39 -5.42 -6.48 9.60
N ALA A 40 -4.71 -6.41 8.48
CA ALA A 40 -3.67 -5.42 8.27
C ALA A 40 -3.95 -4.66 6.97
N THR A 41 -3.57 -3.39 6.94
CA THR A 41 -3.63 -2.56 5.75
C THR A 41 -2.36 -1.72 5.67
N VAL A 42 -1.92 -1.43 4.47
CA VAL A 42 -0.82 -0.50 4.20
C VAL A 42 -1.31 0.61 3.29
N ASN A 43 -0.86 1.82 3.58
CA ASN A 43 -1.17 2.99 2.77
C ASN A 43 0.10 3.84 2.60
N ILE A 44 0.35 4.32 1.38
CA ILE A 44 1.40 5.30 1.10
C ILE A 44 0.69 6.65 0.92
N PRO A 45 0.95 7.63 1.82
CA PRO A 45 0.39 8.97 1.65
C PRO A 45 0.77 9.55 0.28
N GLU A 46 -0.13 10.29 -0.36
CA GLU A 46 0.02 10.80 -1.73
C GLU A 46 1.36 11.53 -1.96
N LYS A 47 1.81 12.30 -0.97
CA LYS A 47 3.11 13.01 -1.02
C LYS A 47 4.35 12.09 -1.13
N TYR A 48 4.21 10.79 -0.85
CA TYR A 48 5.26 9.78 -0.96
C TYR A 48 4.96 8.71 -2.02
N SER A 49 3.88 8.89 -2.79
CA SER A 49 3.49 7.98 -3.86
C SER A 49 4.43 8.04 -5.08
N GLU A 50 5.26 9.06 -5.16
CA GLU A 50 6.34 9.20 -6.15
C GLU A 50 7.62 9.64 -5.43
N VAL A 51 8.67 8.83 -5.55
CA VAL A 51 10.00 9.04 -4.94
C VAL A 51 11.09 8.84 -5.97
N SER A 52 12.28 9.39 -5.71
CA SER A 52 13.44 9.16 -6.58
C SER A 52 14.27 7.95 -6.10
N ALA A 53 15.03 7.35 -6.99
CA ALA A 53 16.01 6.34 -6.62
C ALA A 53 17.03 6.91 -5.61
N GLY A 54 17.22 6.23 -4.49
CA GLY A 54 18.04 6.66 -3.36
C GLY A 54 17.28 7.43 -2.28
N GLU A 55 16.01 7.71 -2.46
CA GLU A 55 15.14 8.34 -1.45
C GLU A 55 14.41 7.29 -0.60
N THR A 56 13.71 7.78 0.42
CA THR A 56 12.97 6.97 1.38
C THR A 56 11.48 7.07 1.11
N VAL A 57 10.82 5.92 0.96
CA VAL A 57 9.36 5.80 0.94
C VAL A 57 8.85 5.72 2.37
N TYR A 58 7.88 6.57 2.73
CA TYR A 58 7.17 6.53 4.00
C TYR A 58 5.78 5.95 3.78
N PHE A 59 5.37 5.06 4.66
CA PHE A 59 4.07 4.39 4.57
C PHE A 59 3.47 4.20 5.96
N GLU A 60 2.16 4.13 6.01
CA GLU A 60 1.39 3.89 7.21
C GLU A 60 0.86 2.45 7.19
N THR A 61 1.11 1.74 8.27
CA THR A 61 0.59 0.39 8.50
C THR A 61 -0.44 0.44 9.61
N ASN A 62 -1.64 -0.06 9.34
CA ASN A 62 -2.71 -0.21 10.31
C ASN A 62 -2.97 -1.70 10.54
N VAL A 63 -2.89 -2.13 11.80
CA VAL A 63 -3.21 -3.51 12.19
C VAL A 63 -4.36 -3.46 13.19
N LYS A 64 -5.39 -4.28 12.95
CA LYS A 64 -6.54 -4.46 13.86
C LYS A 64 -6.62 -5.93 14.24
N TRP A 65 -6.64 -6.17 15.53
CA TRP A 65 -6.75 -7.50 16.11
C TRP A 65 -7.77 -7.51 17.26
N PRO A 66 -9.08 -7.50 16.97
CA PRO A 66 -10.13 -7.27 17.96
C PRO A 66 -10.15 -8.30 19.09
N GLU A 67 -9.73 -9.54 18.84
CA GLU A 67 -9.74 -10.62 19.84
C GLU A 67 -8.54 -10.59 20.77
N ASN A 68 -7.48 -9.85 20.39
CA ASN A 68 -6.29 -9.78 21.20
C ASN A 68 -6.48 -8.75 22.32
N THR A 69 -6.49 -9.22 23.58
CA THR A 69 -6.64 -8.37 24.77
C THR A 69 -5.30 -8.13 25.47
N GLU A 70 -4.24 -8.77 25.01
CA GLU A 70 -2.91 -8.66 25.62
C GLU A 70 -1.94 -8.03 24.62
N ARG A 71 -0.95 -7.31 25.14
CA ARG A 71 0.13 -6.79 24.33
C ARG A 71 0.95 -7.94 23.75
N LYS A 72 1.07 -7.96 22.41
CA LYS A 72 1.92 -8.91 21.68
C LYS A 72 2.87 -8.18 20.75
N ASP A 73 4.07 -8.69 20.62
CA ASP A 73 5.06 -8.20 19.70
C ASP A 73 4.93 -8.95 18.38
N LEU A 74 4.48 -8.27 17.34
CA LEU A 74 4.34 -8.82 15.99
C LEU A 74 5.58 -8.51 15.16
N ARG A 75 6.06 -9.51 14.46
CA ARG A 75 7.14 -9.39 13.49
C ARG A 75 6.55 -9.07 12.13
N ILE A 76 6.83 -7.85 11.66
CA ILE A 76 6.34 -7.34 10.38
C ILE A 76 7.50 -7.25 9.41
N GLU A 77 7.32 -7.83 8.24
CA GLU A 77 8.29 -7.83 7.14
C GLU A 77 7.71 -7.00 5.99
N TYR A 78 8.51 -6.04 5.53
CA TYR A 78 8.20 -5.21 4.38
C TYR A 78 9.14 -5.57 3.25
N SER A 79 8.60 -5.82 2.07
CA SER A 79 9.41 -6.04 0.87
C SER A 79 8.94 -5.13 -0.26
N VAL A 80 9.89 -4.51 -0.95
CA VAL A 80 9.63 -3.73 -2.15
C VAL A 80 10.02 -4.54 -3.35
N GLN A 81 9.08 -4.75 -4.26
CA GLN A 81 9.27 -5.58 -5.44
C GLN A 81 8.95 -4.80 -6.71
N ASN A 82 9.62 -5.15 -7.80
CA ASN A 82 9.28 -4.65 -9.13
C ASN A 82 8.08 -5.42 -9.71
N GLN A 83 7.66 -5.09 -10.93
CA GLN A 83 6.55 -5.76 -11.62
C GLN A 83 6.83 -7.24 -11.94
N GLU A 84 8.09 -7.65 -11.96
CA GLU A 84 8.53 -9.02 -12.21
C GLU A 84 8.63 -9.85 -10.92
N GLY A 85 8.35 -9.24 -9.76
CA GLY A 85 8.44 -9.89 -8.45
C GLY A 85 9.86 -9.92 -7.85
N HIS A 86 10.83 -9.23 -8.44
CA HIS A 86 12.16 -9.13 -7.87
C HIS A 86 12.17 -8.15 -6.71
N GLU A 87 12.63 -8.60 -5.55
CA GLU A 87 12.81 -7.78 -4.36
C GLU A 87 14.00 -6.84 -4.53
N ILE A 88 13.77 -5.53 -4.29
CA ILE A 88 14.80 -4.49 -4.36
C ILE A 88 15.16 -3.90 -3.00
N ALA A 89 14.26 -3.99 -2.02
CA ALA A 89 14.47 -3.53 -0.66
C ALA A 89 13.64 -4.36 0.32
N TYR A 90 14.18 -4.57 1.51
CA TYR A 90 13.56 -5.37 2.57
C TYR A 90 13.79 -4.71 3.93
N LEU A 91 12.76 -4.75 4.78
CA LEU A 91 12.82 -4.25 6.15
C LEU A 91 12.02 -5.17 7.06
N LYS A 92 12.60 -5.51 8.22
CA LYS A 92 11.94 -6.28 9.25
C LYS A 92 11.88 -5.48 10.54
N VAL A 93 10.69 -5.35 11.12
CA VAL A 93 10.44 -4.61 12.34
C VAL A 93 9.66 -5.45 13.34
N LEU A 94 9.82 -5.11 14.62
CA LEU A 94 9.03 -5.66 15.71
C LEU A 94 8.12 -4.55 16.25
N LYS A 95 6.81 -4.79 16.28
CA LYS A 95 5.80 -3.81 16.73
C LYS A 95 4.92 -4.41 17.81
N ALA A 96 4.77 -3.69 18.91
CA ALA A 96 3.87 -4.08 19.97
C ALA A 96 2.44 -3.66 19.64
N ILE A 97 1.51 -4.62 19.66
CA ILE A 97 0.10 -4.41 19.32
C ILE A 97 -0.77 -5.05 20.39
N GLU A 98 -1.84 -4.37 20.77
CA GLU A 98 -2.93 -4.93 21.56
C GLU A 98 -4.11 -5.24 20.62
N THR A 99 -5.16 -4.43 20.65
CA THR A 99 -6.33 -4.61 19.77
C THR A 99 -6.22 -3.88 18.45
N GLN A 100 -5.52 -2.75 18.43
CA GLN A 100 -5.30 -1.93 17.23
C GLN A 100 -4.02 -1.12 17.37
N ALA A 101 -3.28 -0.98 16.27
CA ALA A 101 -2.14 -0.07 16.17
C ALA A 101 -2.05 0.54 14.78
N SER A 102 -1.64 1.80 14.72
CA SER A 102 -1.24 2.50 13.50
C SER A 102 0.18 3.05 13.71
N PHE A 103 1.05 2.81 12.75
CA PHE A 103 2.42 3.29 12.81
C PHE A 103 2.94 3.68 11.43
N MET A 104 3.80 4.70 11.43
CA MET A 104 4.51 5.14 10.24
C MET A 104 5.88 4.45 10.21
N ASP A 105 6.15 3.76 9.12
CA ASP A 105 7.47 3.18 8.85
C ASP A 105 8.04 3.74 7.54
N SER A 106 9.28 3.41 7.26
CA SER A 106 9.96 3.89 6.06
C SER A 106 10.97 2.87 5.54
N ILE A 107 11.15 2.84 4.22
CA ILE A 107 12.11 1.97 3.57
C ILE A 107 12.92 2.75 2.54
N ASN A 108 14.24 2.56 2.52
CA ASN A 108 15.13 3.22 1.57
C ASN A 108 15.12 2.49 0.22
N ILE A 109 14.91 3.24 -0.85
CA ILE A 109 15.00 2.72 -2.20
C ILE A 109 16.46 2.79 -2.67
N PRO A 110 17.05 1.69 -3.17
CA PRO A 110 18.43 1.69 -3.64
C PRO A 110 18.64 2.73 -4.76
N LYS A 111 19.82 3.37 -4.78
CA LYS A 111 20.19 4.36 -5.82
C LYS A 111 20.25 3.77 -7.24
N SER A 112 20.45 2.46 -7.34
CA SER A 112 20.49 1.71 -8.60
C SER A 112 19.10 1.35 -9.13
N THR A 113 18.03 1.67 -8.40
CA THR A 113 16.65 1.35 -8.81
C THR A 113 16.28 2.10 -10.08
N LEU A 114 15.78 1.39 -11.07
CA LEU A 114 15.30 1.97 -12.33
C LEU A 114 13.96 2.68 -12.12
N PRO A 115 13.67 3.75 -12.90
CA PRO A 115 12.35 4.36 -12.88
C PRO A 115 11.27 3.36 -13.28
N GLY A 116 10.14 3.35 -12.53
CA GLY A 116 9.05 2.42 -12.79
C GLY A 116 8.05 2.36 -11.65
N THR A 117 7.09 1.45 -11.77
CA THR A 117 6.11 1.14 -10.71
C THR A 117 6.64 -0.01 -9.86
N TYR A 118 6.56 0.18 -8.55
CA TYR A 118 6.98 -0.79 -7.55
C TYR A 118 5.84 -1.06 -6.59
N TYR A 119 5.91 -2.19 -5.90
CA TYR A 119 4.91 -2.65 -4.94
C TYR A 119 5.57 -2.84 -3.59
N LEU A 120 4.98 -2.26 -2.56
CA LEU A 120 5.33 -2.50 -1.17
C LEU A 120 4.41 -3.59 -0.63
N PHE A 121 4.95 -4.73 -0.26
CA PHE A 121 4.24 -5.84 0.37
C PHE A 121 4.53 -5.89 1.85
N ILE A 122 3.51 -6.31 2.62
CA ILE A 122 3.61 -6.55 4.05
C ILE A 122 3.30 -8.02 4.33
N LYS A 123 4.13 -8.63 5.16
CA LYS A 123 3.93 -9.96 5.70
C LYS A 123 4.05 -9.91 7.22
N ILE A 124 3.12 -10.54 7.94
CA ILE A 124 3.18 -10.70 9.39
C ILE A 124 3.55 -12.15 9.67
N SER A 125 4.82 -12.36 10.10
CA SER A 125 5.45 -13.69 10.15
C SER A 125 4.93 -14.57 11.28
N ASP A 126 4.37 -13.98 12.34
CA ASP A 126 3.93 -14.71 13.53
C ASP A 126 2.47 -15.21 13.43
N TYR A 127 1.81 -14.99 12.26
CA TYR A 127 0.42 -15.36 12.00
C TYR A 127 0.27 -16.01 10.64
N GLU A 128 0.09 -17.33 10.62
CA GLU A 128 -0.03 -18.13 9.39
C GLU A 128 -1.24 -17.72 8.53
N ASP A 129 -2.33 -17.25 9.14
CA ASP A 129 -3.55 -16.84 8.43
C ASP A 129 -3.43 -15.50 7.69
N LEU A 130 -2.39 -14.69 7.96
CA LEU A 130 -2.15 -13.40 7.31
C LEU A 130 -1.01 -13.44 6.29
N SER A 131 -0.71 -14.59 5.75
CA SER A 131 0.24 -14.75 4.64
C SER A 131 -0.26 -14.16 3.31
N GLN A 132 -1.41 -13.47 3.29
CA GLN A 132 -1.85 -12.74 2.11
C GLN A 132 -0.94 -11.51 1.93
N ASP A 133 -0.30 -11.45 0.77
CA ASP A 133 0.53 -10.33 0.36
C ASP A 133 -0.32 -9.05 0.25
N ILE A 134 -0.37 -8.28 1.34
CA ILE A 134 -1.04 -6.99 1.37
C ILE A 134 -0.07 -6.01 0.72
N GLY A 135 -0.42 -5.51 -0.45
CA GLY A 135 0.45 -4.65 -1.23
C GLY A 135 -0.16 -3.31 -1.60
N VAL A 136 0.69 -2.29 -1.71
CA VAL A 136 0.36 -0.97 -2.27
C VAL A 136 1.42 -0.57 -3.29
N SER A 137 1.00 0.08 -4.38
CA SER A 137 1.92 0.52 -5.43
C SER A 137 2.38 1.96 -5.22
N PHE A 138 3.61 2.24 -5.66
CA PHE A 138 4.18 3.58 -5.74
C PHE A 138 5.09 3.68 -6.97
N LYS A 139 5.50 4.91 -7.33
CA LYS A 139 6.36 5.17 -8.48
C LYS A 139 7.74 5.57 -8.04
N VAL A 140 8.76 5.01 -8.67
CA VAL A 140 10.14 5.49 -8.61
C VAL A 140 10.39 6.31 -9.86
N GLY A 141 10.60 7.62 -9.68
CA GLY A 141 10.87 8.57 -10.76
C GLY A 141 12.38 8.74 -11.03
N VAL A 142 12.68 9.51 -12.07
CA VAL A 142 14.05 9.95 -12.33
C VAL A 142 14.39 11.06 -11.32
N ASN A 143 15.55 10.93 -10.67
CA ASN A 143 16.01 11.91 -9.70
C ASN A 143 15.88 13.35 -10.25
N SER A 144 15.01 14.15 -9.65
CA SER A 144 14.65 15.49 -10.11
C SER A 144 15.83 16.47 -10.06
N GLU A 145 16.83 16.22 -9.18
CA GLU A 145 18.02 17.07 -9.11
C GLU A 145 18.79 17.09 -10.44
N LYS A 146 18.94 15.96 -11.12
CA LYS A 146 19.57 15.90 -12.45
C LYS A 146 18.78 16.67 -13.51
N LYS A 147 17.46 16.68 -13.41
CA LYS A 147 16.58 17.38 -14.35
C LYS A 147 16.69 18.89 -14.19
N ILE A 148 16.74 19.40 -12.97
CA ILE A 148 16.91 20.84 -12.67
C ILE A 148 18.29 21.31 -13.12
N PHE A 149 19.34 20.53 -12.87
CA PHE A 149 20.70 20.85 -13.25
C PHE A 149 20.86 20.92 -14.78
N SER A 150 20.28 19.99 -15.52
CA SER A 150 20.27 19.99 -16.98
C SER A 150 19.54 21.20 -17.56
N PHE A 151 18.41 21.60 -16.96
CA PHE A 151 17.64 22.77 -17.39
C PHE A 151 18.40 24.08 -17.11
N LEU A 152 19.10 24.19 -15.98
CA LEU A 152 19.96 25.34 -15.67
C LEU A 152 21.09 25.51 -16.69
N TRP A 153 21.76 24.44 -17.10
CA TRP A 153 22.79 24.49 -18.12
C TRP A 153 22.27 24.95 -19.49
N LEU A 154 21.04 24.57 -19.83
CA LEU A 154 20.38 25.03 -21.06
C LEU A 154 20.10 26.52 -21.00
N ILE A 155 19.62 27.05 -19.89
CA ILE A 155 19.42 28.51 -19.72
C ILE A 155 20.73 29.27 -19.83
N VAL A 156 21.78 28.81 -19.13
CA VAL A 156 23.12 29.44 -19.18
C VAL A 156 23.66 29.44 -20.61
N GLY A 157 23.48 28.34 -21.36
CA GLY A 157 23.87 28.26 -22.77
C GLY A 157 23.16 29.31 -23.65
N ILE A 158 21.84 29.46 -23.50
CA ILE A 158 21.06 30.46 -24.26
C ILE A 158 21.50 31.90 -23.93
N LEU A 159 21.68 32.19 -22.63
CA LEU A 159 22.17 33.52 -22.19
C LEU A 159 23.57 33.81 -22.76
N GLY A 160 24.47 32.82 -22.80
CA GLY A 160 25.79 32.96 -23.40
C GLY A 160 25.73 33.29 -24.89
N ILE A 161 24.85 32.67 -25.66
CA ILE A 161 24.64 32.93 -27.08
C ILE A 161 24.13 34.38 -27.28
N ILE A 162 23.13 34.81 -26.47
CA ILE A 162 22.59 36.18 -26.56
C ILE A 162 23.69 37.20 -26.26
N ALA A 163 24.45 37.01 -25.18
CA ALA A 163 25.56 37.91 -24.82
C ALA A 163 26.61 38.00 -25.93
N PHE A 164 26.94 36.87 -26.58
CA PHE A 164 27.86 36.83 -27.72
C PHE A 164 27.35 37.69 -28.88
N PHE A 165 26.08 37.57 -29.27
CA PHE A 165 25.49 38.37 -30.33
C PHE A 165 25.49 39.88 -30.00
N VAL A 166 25.22 40.26 -28.77
CA VAL A 166 25.27 41.66 -28.34
C VAL A 166 26.69 42.20 -28.45
N LEU A 167 27.70 41.47 -27.99
CA LEU A 167 29.11 41.86 -28.13
C LEU A 167 29.54 42.06 -29.59
N VAL A 168 29.12 41.15 -30.46
CA VAL A 168 29.40 41.27 -31.90
C VAL A 168 28.77 42.52 -32.49
N GLN A 169 27.52 42.86 -32.15
CA GLN A 169 26.85 44.05 -32.60
C GLN A 169 27.54 45.31 -32.09
N VAL A 170 27.91 45.38 -30.83
CA VAL A 170 28.65 46.49 -30.23
C VAL A 170 29.99 46.70 -30.94
N PHE A 171 30.71 45.62 -31.21
CA PHE A 171 31.98 45.67 -31.95
C PHE A 171 31.80 46.29 -33.36
N PHE A 172 30.79 45.91 -34.11
CA PHE A 172 30.48 46.46 -35.41
C PHE A 172 30.10 47.95 -35.36
N LEU A 173 29.34 48.36 -34.32
CA LEU A 173 29.02 49.78 -34.12
C LEU A 173 30.25 50.63 -33.83
N PHE A 174 31.16 50.15 -32.96
CA PHE A 174 32.43 50.85 -32.72
C PHE A 174 33.29 50.99 -33.97
N LYS A 175 33.38 49.92 -34.75
CA LYS A 175 34.12 49.97 -36.02
C LYS A 175 33.54 50.94 -37.05
N ARG A 176 32.21 51.16 -37.01
CA ARG A 176 31.51 52.14 -37.88
C ARG A 176 31.71 53.55 -37.45
N MET A 177 31.82 53.82 -36.13
CA MET A 177 32.07 55.13 -35.59
C MET A 177 33.54 55.61 -35.70
N ALA A 178 34.46 54.72 -35.84
CA ALA A 178 35.90 54.94 -35.99
C ALA A 178 36.35 55.24 -37.45
N ARG A 179 35.42 55.19 -38.40
CA ARG A 179 35.60 55.59 -39.78
C ARG A 179 34.94 56.94 -40.04
#